data_12de3caa8012512dc5ca637542e0c23f
#
_entry.id   12de3caa8012512dc5ca637542e0c23f
#
_cell.length_a   1.000
_cell.length_b   1.000
_cell.length_c   1.000
_cell.angle_alpha   90.00
_cell.angle_beta   90.00
_cell.angle_gamma   90.00
#
_symmetry.space_group_name_H-M   'P 1'
#
loop_
_entity.id
_entity.type
_entity.pdbx_description
1 polymer ?
#
loop_
_entity_poly.entity_id
_entity_poly.type
_entity_poly.pdbx_seq_one_letter_code
_entity_poly.pdbx_strand_id
1 'polypeptide(L)'
;MSPTEAAHRRGTGRRPGPARGRRAVRPTGVERAFGPEEIIVSKTDPHGVVTYANDVFVRVSGYAEDEILGAPHNLIRHPAMPRAVFRLMWDVIPTGQELFAYVLNLAADGGHYWVLAHVTASRGRDGQVVGYHSNRRWVPPGTRRTVADLYARVRAAEDAQGSTPDALAAGAAALGAALDDAGLTYDAWVWSLAGRDDADGGAA
;
A
#
# COMPACT_ATOMS: atom_id res chain seq x y z
N MET A 1 -51.58 30.60 -3.31
CA MET A 1 -50.26 30.56 -3.97
C MET A 1 -49.40 29.60 -3.17
N SER A 2 -49.26 28.39 -3.64
CA SER A 2 -48.53 27.29 -2.96
C SER A 2 -47.03 27.31 -3.29
N PRO A 3 -46.12 27.07 -2.33
CA PRO A 3 -44.73 26.80 -2.64
C PRO A 3 -44.52 25.29 -2.91
N THR A 4 -43.85 25.02 -3.97
CA THR A 4 -43.47 23.73 -4.56
C THR A 4 -42.53 22.96 -3.64
N GLU A 5 -42.93 21.73 -3.28
CA GLU A 5 -42.21 20.77 -2.50
C GLU A 5 -41.16 20.10 -3.38
N ALA A 6 -39.88 20.37 -3.12
CA ALA A 6 -38.77 19.72 -3.79
C ALA A 6 -38.51 18.33 -3.15
N ALA A 7 -38.87 17.27 -3.84
CA ALA A 7 -38.69 15.89 -3.45
C ALA A 7 -37.19 15.52 -3.44
N HIS A 8 -36.65 15.29 -2.24
CA HIS A 8 -35.35 14.70 -2.02
C HIS A 8 -35.40 13.22 -2.42
N ARG A 9 -34.86 12.89 -3.59
CA ARG A 9 -34.66 11.49 -3.99
C ARG A 9 -33.59 10.88 -3.10
N ARG A 10 -34.00 10.05 -2.15
CA ARG A 10 -33.13 9.14 -1.38
C ARG A 10 -32.61 8.09 -2.36
N GLY A 11 -31.30 8.19 -2.67
CA GLY A 11 -30.61 7.15 -3.40
C GLY A 11 -30.62 5.86 -2.58
N THR A 12 -31.25 4.82 -3.10
CA THR A 12 -31.22 3.46 -2.52
C THR A 12 -29.83 2.91 -2.70
N GLY A 13 -29.04 2.97 -1.62
CA GLY A 13 -27.73 2.34 -1.56
C GLY A 13 -27.86 0.83 -1.78
N ARG A 14 -27.50 0.38 -2.97
CA ARG A 14 -27.35 -1.04 -3.30
C ARG A 14 -26.19 -1.57 -2.46
N ARG A 15 -26.47 -2.43 -1.47
CA ARG A 15 -25.45 -3.15 -0.73
C ARG A 15 -24.58 -3.92 -1.73
N PRO A 16 -23.24 -3.81 -1.66
CA PRO A 16 -22.38 -4.64 -2.51
C PRO A 16 -22.66 -6.11 -2.16
N GLY A 17 -22.91 -6.90 -3.19
CA GLY A 17 -23.10 -8.35 -3.06
C GLY A 17 -21.81 -9.02 -2.57
N PRO A 18 -21.90 -10.25 -1.99
CA PRO A 18 -20.73 -10.96 -1.51
C PRO A 18 -19.72 -11.13 -2.66
N ALA A 19 -18.46 -10.78 -2.38
CA ALA A 19 -17.35 -10.94 -3.33
C ALA A 19 -17.34 -12.38 -3.84
N ARG A 20 -17.64 -12.59 -5.12
CA ARG A 20 -17.46 -13.88 -5.79
C ARG A 20 -16.01 -14.29 -5.58
N GLY A 21 -15.78 -15.56 -5.16
CA GLY A 21 -14.45 -16.11 -4.86
C GLY A 21 -13.46 -15.75 -5.98
N ARG A 22 -12.63 -14.76 -5.73
CA ARG A 22 -11.65 -14.29 -6.71
C ARG A 22 -10.55 -15.33 -6.84
N ARG A 23 -10.29 -15.76 -8.07
CA ARG A 23 -9.12 -16.57 -8.37
C ARG A 23 -7.88 -15.78 -8.00
N ALA A 24 -6.95 -16.40 -7.22
CA ALA A 24 -5.69 -15.74 -6.86
C ALA A 24 -4.94 -15.32 -8.13
N VAL A 25 -4.62 -14.03 -8.23
CA VAL A 25 -3.82 -13.48 -9.33
C VAL A 25 -2.39 -14.00 -9.16
N ARG A 26 -1.82 -14.56 -10.23
CA ARG A 26 -0.44 -15.03 -10.24
C ARG A 26 0.49 -13.94 -10.78
N PRO A 27 1.60 -13.63 -10.09
CA PRO A 27 2.60 -12.71 -10.61
C PRO A 27 3.16 -13.19 -11.95
N THR A 28 3.26 -12.26 -12.92
CA THR A 28 3.84 -12.51 -14.25
C THR A 28 5.30 -12.07 -14.35
N GLY A 29 5.77 -11.29 -13.37
CA GLY A 29 7.09 -10.64 -13.44
C GLY A 29 7.14 -9.40 -14.33
N VAL A 30 6.04 -9.06 -15.02
CA VAL A 30 5.98 -7.89 -15.88
C VAL A 30 5.72 -6.65 -15.04
N GLU A 31 6.53 -5.62 -15.21
CA GLU A 31 6.35 -4.33 -14.54
C GLU A 31 5.28 -3.51 -15.24
N ARG A 32 4.39 -2.88 -14.47
CA ARG A 32 3.46 -1.86 -14.94
C ARG A 32 4.03 -0.48 -14.65
N ALA A 33 4.33 0.24 -15.70
CA ALA A 33 4.88 1.57 -15.60
C ALA A 33 3.81 2.62 -15.29
N PHE A 34 4.17 3.62 -14.48
CA PHE A 34 3.48 4.88 -14.33
C PHE A 34 4.52 5.99 -14.13
N GLY A 35 4.15 7.24 -14.39
CA GLY A 35 5.09 8.36 -14.44
C GLY A 35 5.50 8.85 -13.04
N PRO A 36 6.69 9.50 -12.93
CA PRO A 36 7.18 10.07 -11.68
C PRO A 36 6.27 11.20 -11.15
N GLU A 37 5.56 11.89 -12.04
CA GLU A 37 4.62 12.96 -11.70
C GLU A 37 3.24 12.45 -11.28
N GLU A 38 2.99 11.15 -11.43
CA GLU A 38 1.70 10.57 -11.13
C GLU A 38 1.62 10.13 -9.67
N ILE A 39 0.48 10.41 -9.05
CA ILE A 39 0.23 10.02 -7.66
C ILE A 39 -0.96 9.07 -7.62
N ILE A 40 -0.73 7.87 -7.09
CA ILE A 40 -1.81 6.92 -6.78
C ILE A 40 -2.38 7.29 -5.42
N VAL A 41 -3.70 7.53 -5.36
CA VAL A 41 -4.40 7.89 -4.11
C VAL A 41 -5.50 6.90 -3.79
N SER A 42 -5.55 6.47 -2.54
CA SER A 42 -6.69 5.72 -2.01
C SER A 42 -7.02 6.12 -0.58
N LYS A 43 -8.29 5.89 -0.19
CA LYS A 43 -8.73 5.93 1.19
C LYS A 43 -9.37 4.62 1.57
N THR A 44 -9.26 4.27 2.84
CA THR A 44 -9.95 3.10 3.41
C THR A 44 -10.73 3.50 4.65
N ASP A 45 -11.65 2.64 5.06
CA ASP A 45 -12.19 2.65 6.40
C ASP A 45 -11.16 2.14 7.43
N PRO A 46 -11.46 2.11 8.73
CA PRO A 46 -10.55 1.60 9.77
C PRO A 46 -10.22 0.10 9.63
N HIS A 47 -11.01 -0.65 8.87
CA HIS A 47 -10.81 -2.09 8.62
C HIS A 47 -9.97 -2.35 7.36
N GLY A 48 -9.52 -1.28 6.67
CA GLY A 48 -8.73 -1.39 5.46
C GLY A 48 -9.55 -1.69 4.20
N VAL A 49 -10.88 -1.47 4.24
CA VAL A 49 -11.75 -1.57 3.06
C VAL A 49 -11.67 -0.27 2.27
N VAL A 50 -11.42 -0.35 0.97
CA VAL A 50 -11.24 0.81 0.10
C VAL A 50 -12.55 1.58 -0.05
N THR A 51 -12.52 2.88 0.26
CA THR A 51 -13.66 3.80 0.15
C THR A 51 -13.47 4.85 -0.96
N TYR A 52 -12.24 5.01 -1.43
CA TYR A 52 -11.89 5.92 -2.52
C TYR A 52 -10.64 5.42 -3.26
N ALA A 53 -10.64 5.57 -4.57
CA ALA A 53 -9.50 5.37 -5.46
C ALA A 53 -9.51 6.46 -6.54
N ASN A 54 -8.34 7.03 -6.88
CA ASN A 54 -8.26 7.94 -8.02
C ASN A 54 -8.04 7.18 -9.33
N ASP A 55 -8.19 7.88 -10.47
CA ASP A 55 -8.06 7.29 -11.81
C ASP A 55 -6.68 6.66 -12.04
N VAL A 56 -5.62 7.23 -11.45
CA VAL A 56 -4.27 6.66 -11.55
C VAL A 56 -4.23 5.29 -10.86
N PHE A 57 -4.88 5.14 -9.70
CA PHE A 57 -4.96 3.85 -9.02
C PHE A 57 -5.72 2.82 -9.86
N VAL A 58 -6.88 3.17 -10.40
CA VAL A 58 -7.68 2.30 -11.29
C VAL A 58 -6.82 1.84 -12.47
N ARG A 59 -6.20 2.78 -13.19
CA ARG A 59 -5.40 2.50 -14.38
C ARG A 59 -4.16 1.64 -14.07
N VAL A 60 -3.39 1.99 -13.04
CA VAL A 60 -2.14 1.29 -12.73
C VAL A 60 -2.41 -0.09 -12.12
N SER A 61 -3.41 -0.22 -11.26
CA SER A 61 -3.77 -1.53 -10.70
C SER A 61 -4.45 -2.44 -11.70
N GLY A 62 -5.08 -1.89 -12.74
CA GLY A 62 -5.81 -2.65 -13.77
C GLY A 62 -7.11 -3.28 -13.29
N TYR A 63 -7.55 -2.96 -12.07
CA TYR A 63 -8.88 -3.30 -11.57
C TYR A 63 -9.88 -2.21 -11.96
N ALA A 64 -11.10 -2.58 -12.25
CA ALA A 64 -12.20 -1.63 -12.41
C ALA A 64 -12.52 -0.95 -11.05
N GLU A 65 -13.03 0.27 -11.09
CA GLU A 65 -13.33 1.04 -9.88
C GLU A 65 -14.31 0.30 -8.94
N ASP A 66 -15.33 -0.34 -9.51
CA ASP A 66 -16.33 -1.13 -8.78
C ASP A 66 -15.77 -2.43 -8.19
N GLU A 67 -14.63 -2.89 -8.70
CA GLU A 67 -13.86 -3.99 -8.11
C GLU A 67 -12.96 -3.54 -6.96
N ILE A 68 -12.52 -2.29 -6.95
CA ILE A 68 -11.66 -1.70 -5.93
C ILE A 68 -12.50 -1.21 -4.75
N LEU A 69 -13.56 -0.44 -5.01
CA LEU A 69 -14.41 0.12 -3.97
C LEU A 69 -15.15 -0.99 -3.20
N GLY A 70 -15.02 -0.96 -1.88
CA GLY A 70 -15.57 -1.99 -1.01
C GLY A 70 -14.73 -3.27 -0.90
N ALA A 71 -13.62 -3.38 -1.64
CA ALA A 71 -12.67 -4.48 -1.49
C ALA A 71 -11.65 -4.17 -0.37
N PRO A 72 -11.12 -5.18 0.33
CA PRO A 72 -10.00 -4.98 1.24
C PRO A 72 -8.76 -4.54 0.45
N HIS A 73 -8.01 -3.58 0.99
CA HIS A 73 -6.85 -2.97 0.30
C HIS A 73 -5.74 -3.97 -0.04
N ASN A 74 -5.68 -5.10 0.65
CA ASN A 74 -4.74 -6.19 0.34
C ASN A 74 -5.03 -6.88 -1.00
N LEU A 75 -6.09 -6.47 -1.71
CA LEU A 75 -6.39 -6.83 -3.09
C LEU A 75 -5.17 -6.71 -4.01
N ILE A 76 -4.41 -5.63 -3.83
CA ILE A 76 -3.22 -5.32 -4.63
C ILE A 76 -1.91 -5.79 -3.98
N ARG A 77 -1.96 -6.59 -2.92
CA ARG A 77 -0.74 -7.05 -2.26
C ARG A 77 0.01 -8.07 -3.11
N HIS A 78 1.26 -7.76 -3.44
CA HIS A 78 2.14 -8.74 -4.08
C HIS A 78 2.61 -9.81 -3.07
N PRO A 79 2.65 -11.10 -3.44
CA PRO A 79 3.04 -12.18 -2.52
C PRO A 79 4.51 -12.11 -2.08
N ALA A 80 5.38 -11.45 -2.84
CA ALA A 80 6.78 -11.23 -2.44
C ALA A 80 6.98 -10.14 -1.38
N MET A 81 5.92 -9.37 -1.03
CA MET A 81 6.02 -8.38 0.04
C MET A 81 6.15 -9.06 1.41
N PRO A 82 7.19 -8.69 2.21
CA PRO A 82 7.34 -9.21 3.56
C PRO A 82 6.12 -8.92 4.43
N ARG A 83 5.73 -9.89 5.25
CA ARG A 83 4.67 -9.73 6.24
C ARG A 83 5.07 -8.73 7.33
N ALA A 84 6.35 -8.74 7.70
CA ALA A 84 6.92 -7.85 8.72
C ALA A 84 6.73 -6.37 8.37
N VAL A 85 6.86 -5.96 7.10
CA VAL A 85 6.64 -4.57 6.67
C VAL A 85 5.16 -4.16 6.85
N PHE A 86 4.21 -5.04 6.52
CA PHE A 86 2.80 -4.77 6.76
C PHE A 86 2.46 -4.76 8.25
N ARG A 87 3.11 -5.61 9.04
CA ARG A 87 2.95 -5.60 10.49
C ARG A 87 3.42 -4.27 11.08
N LEU A 88 4.61 -3.80 10.70
CA LEU A 88 5.12 -2.49 11.08
C LEU A 88 4.13 -1.36 10.74
N MET A 89 3.56 -1.40 9.53
CA MET A 89 2.55 -0.42 9.11
C MET A 89 1.34 -0.44 10.05
N TRP A 90 0.79 -1.61 10.36
CA TRP A 90 -0.38 -1.74 11.23
C TRP A 90 -0.09 -1.48 12.72
N ASP A 91 1.16 -1.55 13.13
CA ASP A 91 1.56 -1.17 14.49
C ASP A 91 1.71 0.37 14.61
N VAL A 92 2.10 1.07 13.54
CA VAL A 92 2.35 2.52 13.54
C VAL A 92 1.09 3.35 13.23
N ILE A 93 0.39 3.09 12.13
CA ILE A 93 -0.66 4.00 11.65
C ILE A 93 -1.86 4.16 12.59
N PRO A 94 -2.30 3.16 13.39
CA PRO A 94 -3.41 3.36 14.33
C PRO A 94 -3.06 4.28 15.49
N THR A 95 -1.76 4.48 15.80
CA THR A 95 -1.30 5.42 16.85
C THR A 95 -1.53 6.87 16.42
N GLY A 96 -1.76 7.11 15.12
CA GLY A 96 -1.90 8.43 14.52
C GLY A 96 -0.60 8.99 13.96
N GLN A 97 0.47 8.20 14.00
CA GLN A 97 1.71 8.51 13.30
C GLN A 97 1.54 8.20 11.82
N GLU A 98 2.30 8.90 10.98
CA GLU A 98 2.42 8.59 9.56
C GLU A 98 3.52 7.56 9.31
N LEU A 99 3.41 6.83 8.21
CA LEU A 99 4.43 5.88 7.79
C LEU A 99 4.72 6.05 6.31
N PHE A 100 6.02 6.08 5.98
CA PHE A 100 6.52 5.92 4.63
C PHE A 100 7.07 4.50 4.45
N ALA A 101 6.67 3.83 3.38
CA ALA A 101 7.14 2.47 3.09
C ALA A 101 7.23 2.22 1.58
N TYR A 102 8.29 1.54 1.17
CA TYR A 102 8.34 0.98 -0.18
C TYR A 102 7.44 -0.23 -0.26
N VAL A 103 6.55 -0.25 -1.25
CA VAL A 103 5.56 -1.33 -1.40
C VAL A 103 5.56 -1.86 -2.82
N LEU A 104 5.67 -3.17 -2.94
CA LEU A 104 5.45 -3.89 -4.19
C LEU A 104 3.98 -4.31 -4.27
N ASN A 105 3.29 -3.83 -5.29
CA ASN A 105 1.89 -4.14 -5.55
C ASN A 105 1.72 -5.11 -6.71
N LEU A 106 0.61 -5.84 -6.72
CA LEU A 106 0.18 -6.78 -7.76
C LEU A 106 -1.04 -6.21 -8.48
N ALA A 107 -0.97 -6.11 -9.80
CA ALA A 107 -2.07 -5.68 -10.64
C ALA A 107 -3.00 -6.85 -11.02
N ALA A 108 -4.18 -6.53 -11.54
CA ALA A 108 -5.22 -7.50 -11.92
C ALA A 108 -4.77 -8.52 -12.97
N ASP A 109 -3.84 -8.14 -13.84
CA ASP A 109 -3.26 -9.00 -14.89
C ASP A 109 -2.04 -9.80 -14.42
N GLY A 110 -1.64 -9.66 -13.15
CA GLY A 110 -0.45 -10.28 -12.59
C GLY A 110 0.84 -9.46 -12.79
N GLY A 111 0.77 -8.32 -13.44
CA GLY A 111 1.85 -7.34 -13.46
C GLY A 111 2.10 -6.77 -12.07
N HIS A 112 3.26 -6.14 -11.88
CA HIS A 112 3.62 -5.55 -10.59
C HIS A 112 4.06 -4.08 -10.75
N TYR A 113 3.98 -3.32 -9.66
CA TYR A 113 4.49 -1.95 -9.62
C TYR A 113 4.97 -1.58 -8.23
N TRP A 114 6.10 -0.87 -8.19
CA TRP A 114 6.69 -0.37 -6.96
C TRP A 114 6.21 1.04 -6.66
N VAL A 115 5.95 1.30 -5.39
CA VAL A 115 5.56 2.62 -4.90
C VAL A 115 6.29 2.96 -3.59
N LEU A 116 6.57 4.25 -3.38
CA LEU A 116 6.78 4.81 -2.05
C LEU A 116 5.40 5.24 -1.53
N ALA A 117 4.88 4.49 -0.57
CA ALA A 117 3.60 4.76 0.05
C ALA A 117 3.77 5.65 1.27
N HIS A 118 3.03 6.75 1.32
CA HIS A 118 2.80 7.56 2.52
C HIS A 118 1.41 7.25 3.03
N VAL A 119 1.30 6.77 4.26
CA VAL A 119 0.04 6.37 4.89
C VAL A 119 -0.18 7.16 6.17
N THR A 120 -1.38 7.77 6.28
CA THR A 120 -1.80 8.56 7.43
C THR A 120 -3.17 8.14 7.91
N ALA A 121 -3.42 8.28 9.23
CA ALA A 121 -4.75 8.09 9.80
C ALA A 121 -5.62 9.33 9.58
N SER A 122 -6.84 9.13 9.11
CA SER A 122 -7.89 10.15 9.09
C SER A 122 -8.67 10.10 10.39
N ARG A 123 -8.86 11.25 11.05
CA ARG A 123 -9.58 11.33 12.33
C ARG A 123 -10.91 12.06 12.17
N GLY A 124 -11.91 11.58 12.88
CA GLY A 124 -13.19 12.23 13.03
C GLY A 124 -13.13 13.45 13.98
N ARG A 125 -14.26 14.13 14.13
CA ARG A 125 -14.38 15.30 15.05
C ARG A 125 -14.16 14.92 16.51
N ASP A 126 -14.38 13.68 16.88
CA ASP A 126 -14.18 13.07 18.20
C ASP A 126 -12.74 12.56 18.43
N GLY A 127 -11.85 12.76 17.45
CA GLY A 127 -10.45 12.30 17.49
C GLY A 127 -10.25 10.82 17.16
N GLN A 128 -11.33 10.04 16.97
CA GLN A 128 -11.23 8.63 16.61
C GLN A 128 -10.74 8.45 15.17
N VAL A 129 -9.97 7.38 14.91
CA VAL A 129 -9.57 7.02 13.54
C VAL A 129 -10.81 6.55 12.78
N VAL A 130 -11.15 7.26 11.71
CA VAL A 130 -12.29 6.97 10.83
C VAL A 130 -11.87 6.34 9.50
N GLY A 131 -10.56 6.17 9.29
CA GLY A 131 -10.00 5.56 8.09
C GLY A 131 -8.54 5.92 7.89
N TYR A 132 -8.00 5.51 6.76
CA TYR A 132 -6.62 5.80 6.38
C TYR A 132 -6.58 6.43 4.99
N HIS A 133 -5.61 7.32 4.79
CA HIS A 133 -5.30 7.93 3.51
C HIS A 133 -3.91 7.45 3.06
N SER A 134 -3.78 7.07 1.80
CA SER A 134 -2.50 6.68 1.24
C SER A 134 -2.24 7.41 -0.08
N ASN A 135 -1.11 8.13 -0.12
CA ASN A 135 -0.51 8.64 -1.34
C ASN A 135 0.67 7.75 -1.72
N ARG A 136 0.81 7.43 -3.01
CA ARG A 136 1.86 6.55 -3.50
C ARG A 136 2.52 7.17 -4.70
N ARG A 137 3.84 7.27 -4.64
CA ARG A 137 4.69 7.85 -5.69
C ARG A 137 5.48 6.76 -6.37
N TRP A 138 5.89 7.05 -7.57
CA TRP A 138 6.82 6.23 -8.34
C TRP A 138 8.15 6.07 -7.59
N VAL A 139 8.84 4.94 -7.83
CA VAL A 139 10.13 4.62 -7.21
C VAL A 139 11.15 4.40 -8.33
N PRO A 140 12.31 5.06 -8.29
CA PRO A 140 13.38 4.87 -9.27
C PRO A 140 13.95 3.45 -9.30
N PRO A 141 14.47 2.98 -10.45
CA PRO A 141 14.99 1.61 -10.59
C PRO A 141 16.12 1.26 -9.63
N GLY A 142 17.00 2.23 -9.29
CA GLY A 142 18.10 2.05 -8.33
C GLY A 142 17.57 1.70 -6.95
N THR A 143 16.67 2.53 -6.44
CA THR A 143 15.99 2.36 -5.16
C THR A 143 15.21 1.05 -5.10
N ARG A 144 14.48 0.69 -6.17
CA ARG A 144 13.74 -0.59 -6.23
C ARG A 144 14.64 -1.80 -6.03
N ARG A 145 15.84 -1.82 -6.64
CA ARG A 145 16.80 -2.92 -6.47
C ARG A 145 17.23 -3.03 -5.01
N THR A 146 17.65 -1.94 -4.40
CA THR A 146 18.08 -1.93 -2.99
C THR A 146 16.97 -2.43 -2.05
N VAL A 147 15.74 -1.96 -2.27
CA VAL A 147 14.57 -2.39 -1.47
C VAL A 147 14.23 -3.85 -1.71
N ALA A 148 14.25 -4.30 -2.98
CA ALA A 148 13.96 -5.68 -3.35
C ALA A 148 14.95 -6.66 -2.71
N ASP A 149 16.25 -6.32 -2.67
CA ASP A 149 17.29 -7.13 -2.05
C ASP A 149 17.08 -7.27 -0.53
N LEU A 150 16.72 -6.18 0.16
CA LEU A 150 16.38 -6.25 1.57
C LEU A 150 15.12 -7.10 1.80
N TYR A 151 14.06 -6.85 1.02
CA TYR A 151 12.79 -7.55 1.19
C TYR A 151 12.90 -9.04 0.84
N ALA A 152 13.76 -9.41 -0.12
CA ALA A 152 14.04 -10.83 -0.41
C ALA A 152 14.68 -11.54 0.79
N ARG A 153 15.62 -10.90 1.49
CA ARG A 153 16.22 -11.44 2.72
C ARG A 153 15.20 -11.62 3.85
N VAL A 154 14.37 -10.60 4.07
CA VAL A 154 13.31 -10.66 5.08
C VAL A 154 12.29 -11.76 4.74
N ARG A 155 11.89 -11.86 3.47
CA ARG A 155 11.00 -12.94 3.00
C ARG A 155 11.60 -14.33 3.20
N ALA A 156 12.89 -14.51 2.89
CA ALA A 156 13.57 -15.79 3.08
C ALA A 156 13.55 -16.22 4.57
N ALA A 157 13.73 -15.27 5.50
CA ALA A 157 13.61 -15.53 6.93
C ALA A 157 12.17 -15.92 7.33
N GLU A 158 11.14 -15.24 6.77
CA GLU A 158 9.73 -15.58 6.98
C GLU A 158 9.37 -16.95 6.44
N ASP A 159 9.82 -17.28 5.22
CA ASP A 159 9.46 -18.51 4.50
C ASP A 159 10.16 -19.76 5.08
N ALA A 160 11.24 -19.58 5.85
CA ALA A 160 11.90 -20.65 6.58
C ALA A 160 11.11 -21.14 7.81
N GLN A 161 10.02 -20.45 8.18
CA GLN A 161 9.25 -20.77 9.37
C GLN A 161 8.01 -21.61 9.06
N GLY A 162 7.64 -22.47 10.01
CA GLY A 162 6.48 -23.37 9.89
C GLY A 162 5.14 -22.74 10.29
N SER A 163 5.14 -21.58 10.95
CA SER A 163 3.93 -20.91 11.40
C SER A 163 3.92 -19.42 11.07
N THR A 164 2.72 -18.83 10.98
CA THR A 164 2.59 -17.38 10.73
C THR A 164 3.17 -16.50 11.85
N PRO A 165 2.96 -16.79 13.15
CA PRO A 165 3.59 -16.03 14.22
C PRO A 165 5.13 -16.06 14.16
N ASP A 166 5.71 -17.24 13.95
CA ASP A 166 7.18 -17.41 13.85
C ASP A 166 7.73 -16.69 12.61
N ALA A 167 7.02 -16.76 11.48
CA ALA A 167 7.37 -16.04 10.26
C ALA A 167 7.39 -14.51 10.49
N LEU A 168 6.38 -13.96 11.19
CA LEU A 168 6.36 -12.54 11.52
C LEU A 168 7.51 -12.15 12.43
N ALA A 169 7.82 -12.96 13.46
CA ALA A 169 8.94 -12.71 14.36
C ALA A 169 10.28 -12.77 13.62
N ALA A 170 10.50 -13.79 12.78
CA ALA A 170 11.71 -13.95 11.99
C ALA A 170 11.90 -12.82 10.98
N GLY A 171 10.82 -12.41 10.30
CA GLY A 171 10.85 -11.28 9.38
C GLY A 171 11.16 -9.96 10.08
N ALA A 172 10.55 -9.69 11.24
CA ALA A 172 10.84 -8.50 12.03
C ALA A 172 12.30 -8.48 12.51
N ALA A 173 12.81 -9.62 12.98
CA ALA A 173 14.22 -9.75 13.40
C ALA A 173 15.18 -9.52 12.22
N ALA A 174 14.91 -10.09 11.05
CA ALA A 174 15.74 -9.91 9.86
C ALA A 174 15.74 -8.46 9.36
N LEU A 175 14.57 -7.79 9.40
CA LEU A 175 14.46 -6.37 9.07
C LEU A 175 15.23 -5.52 10.08
N GLY A 176 15.04 -5.76 11.39
CA GLY A 176 15.74 -5.05 12.46
C GLY A 176 17.26 -5.19 12.34
N ALA A 177 17.79 -6.41 12.19
CA ALA A 177 19.22 -6.65 12.02
C ALA A 177 19.81 -5.88 10.82
N ALA A 178 19.11 -5.86 9.69
CA ALA A 178 19.58 -5.11 8.52
C ALA A 178 19.59 -3.60 8.72
N LEU A 179 18.68 -3.05 9.52
CA LEU A 179 18.64 -1.65 9.89
C LEU A 179 19.72 -1.31 10.91
N ASP A 180 19.95 -2.18 11.91
CA ASP A 180 20.99 -2.03 12.92
C ASP A 180 22.39 -2.07 12.27
N ASP A 181 22.63 -2.98 11.33
CA ASP A 181 23.88 -3.07 10.54
C ASP A 181 24.14 -1.76 9.75
N ALA A 182 23.07 -1.11 9.30
CA ALA A 182 23.14 0.20 8.62
C ALA A 182 23.22 1.39 9.58
N GLY A 183 22.99 1.20 10.90
CA GLY A 183 22.90 2.24 11.90
C GLY A 183 21.68 3.16 11.71
N LEU A 184 20.58 2.65 11.16
CA LEU A 184 19.40 3.45 10.79
C LEU A 184 18.13 2.92 11.44
N THR A 185 17.20 3.82 11.74
CA THR A 185 15.79 3.45 11.93
C THR A 185 15.13 3.16 10.59
N TYR A 186 13.96 2.51 10.60
CA TYR A 186 13.22 2.22 9.36
C TYR A 186 12.91 3.51 8.57
N ASP A 187 12.44 4.56 9.23
CA ASP A 187 12.17 5.85 8.58
C ASP A 187 13.44 6.49 8.00
N ALA A 188 14.53 6.51 8.77
CA ALA A 188 15.81 7.04 8.30
C ALA A 188 16.33 6.25 7.08
N TRP A 189 16.13 4.92 7.06
CA TRP A 189 16.47 4.07 5.93
C TRP A 189 15.62 4.42 4.69
N VAL A 190 14.30 4.56 4.83
CA VAL A 190 13.41 4.93 3.73
C VAL A 190 13.84 6.26 3.12
N TRP A 191 14.09 7.28 3.97
CA TRP A 191 14.50 8.61 3.52
C TRP A 191 15.92 8.64 2.94
N SER A 192 16.84 7.80 3.42
CA SER A 192 18.19 7.70 2.85
C SER A 192 18.20 7.22 1.40
N LEU A 193 17.17 6.45 1.01
CA LEU A 193 16.99 5.99 -0.37
C LEU A 193 16.28 7.05 -1.24
N ALA A 194 15.27 7.73 -0.69
CA ALA A 194 14.54 8.78 -1.42
C ALA A 194 15.46 9.97 -1.80
N GLY A 195 16.38 10.36 -0.92
CA GLY A 195 17.33 11.47 -1.18
C GLY A 195 18.46 11.13 -2.17
N ARG A 196 18.72 9.87 -2.46
CA ARG A 196 19.75 9.49 -3.46
C ARG A 196 19.29 9.71 -4.89
N ASP A 197 18.00 9.60 -5.12
CA ASP A 197 17.42 9.71 -6.46
C ASP A 197 17.39 11.17 -6.97
N ASP A 198 17.31 12.15 -6.06
CA ASP A 198 17.39 13.57 -6.40
C ASP A 198 18.83 13.98 -6.82
N ALA A 199 19.84 13.23 -6.35
CA ALA A 199 21.24 13.51 -6.68
C ALA A 199 21.66 12.94 -8.05
N ASP A 200 21.09 11.80 -8.47
CA ASP A 200 21.40 11.16 -9.76
C ASP A 200 20.54 11.70 -10.92
N GLY A 201 19.40 12.33 -10.65
CA GLY A 201 18.50 12.93 -11.64
C GLY A 201 18.91 14.33 -12.13
N GLY A 202 19.92 14.94 -11.53
CA GLY A 202 20.39 16.30 -11.86
C GLY A 202 21.50 16.39 -12.91
N ALA A 203 21.88 15.27 -13.54
CA ALA A 203 22.94 15.21 -14.56
C ALA A 203 22.40 14.60 -15.86
N ALA A 204 21.43 15.27 -16.51
CA ALA A 204 21.04 14.97 -17.89
C ALA A 204 20.62 16.27 -18.60
#